data_9a9767941d2901cfc468cd4f0fc7fb57
#
_entry.id   9a9767941d2901cfc468cd4f0fc7fb57
#
_cell.length_a   1.000
_cell.length_b   1.000
_cell.length_c   1.000
_cell.angle_alpha   90.00
_cell.angle_beta   90.00
_cell.angle_gamma   90.00
#
_symmetry.space_group_name_H-M   'P 1'
#
loop_
_entity.id
_entity.type
_entity.pdbx_description
1 polymer ?
#
loop_
_entity_poly.entity_id
_entity_poly.type
_entity_poly.pdbx_seq_one_letter_code
_entity_poly.pdbx_strand_id
1 'polypeptide(L)'
;MESVSIAERLKLTDNIHVMDVPGGGYILLCGIYGEIEGHDKLPAGMKSTSYEKLLPVIAQAENCGDVKGVLTLINTVGGDVESGLAISEMLSSLSKPVVNIVLGGGHSIGVPLAVSGNVSFIVPTATMIVHPIRTNTAVLGVKQNFEYIEKMQERIIQ
;
A
#
# COMPACT_ATOMS: atom_id res chain seq x y z
N MET A 1 9.45 -27.74 21.75
CA MET A 1 9.09 -26.34 21.50
C MET A 1 8.27 -26.33 20.23
N GLU A 2 6.97 -26.00 20.33
CA GLU A 2 6.14 -25.85 19.13
C GLU A 2 6.70 -24.72 18.27
N SER A 3 6.85 -24.97 16.99
CA SER A 3 7.31 -23.96 16.03
C SER A 3 6.19 -22.94 15.85
N VAL A 4 6.41 -21.70 16.26
CA VAL A 4 5.50 -20.57 16.02
C VAL A 4 5.29 -20.45 14.51
N SER A 5 4.03 -20.44 14.07
CA SER A 5 3.68 -20.35 12.64
C SER A 5 4.18 -19.03 12.04
N ILE A 6 4.43 -19.02 10.72
CA ILE A 6 4.85 -17.79 10.02
C ILE A 6 3.81 -16.68 10.16
N ALA A 7 2.52 -17.03 10.17
CA ALA A 7 1.43 -16.09 10.34
C ALA A 7 1.47 -15.38 11.72
N GLU A 8 1.78 -16.12 12.78
CA GLU A 8 1.94 -15.56 14.12
C GLU A 8 3.21 -14.71 14.23
N ARG A 9 4.31 -15.15 13.61
CA ARG A 9 5.56 -14.37 13.56
C ARG A 9 5.40 -13.02 12.88
N LEU A 10 4.63 -12.95 11.79
CA LEU A 10 4.38 -11.72 11.02
C LEU A 10 3.19 -10.91 11.52
N LYS A 11 2.42 -11.42 12.50
CA LYS A 11 1.21 -10.75 13.03
C LYS A 11 0.24 -10.31 11.93
N LEU A 12 -0.08 -11.24 11.03
CA LEU A 12 -0.93 -10.98 9.87
C LEU A 12 -2.29 -10.39 10.26
N THR A 13 -2.86 -9.58 9.37
CA THR A 13 -4.17 -8.95 9.49
C THR A 13 -5.09 -9.40 8.36
N ASP A 14 -6.37 -9.00 8.36
CA ASP A 14 -7.42 -9.51 7.48
C ASP A 14 -7.10 -9.50 5.97
N ASN A 15 -6.31 -8.53 5.49
CA ASN A 15 -5.95 -8.40 4.09
C ASN A 15 -4.50 -8.82 3.80
N ILE A 16 -3.82 -9.44 4.77
CA ILE A 16 -2.42 -9.84 4.64
C ILE A 16 -2.31 -11.33 4.93
N HIS A 17 -1.81 -12.07 3.97
CA HIS A 17 -1.66 -13.51 4.01
C HIS A 17 -0.24 -13.92 3.63
N VAL A 18 0.08 -15.18 3.84
CA VAL A 18 1.29 -15.81 3.29
C VAL A 18 0.91 -16.96 2.38
N MET A 19 1.67 -17.11 1.31
CA MET A 19 1.54 -18.24 0.37
C MET A 19 2.84 -19.03 0.38
N ASP A 20 2.74 -20.35 0.41
CA ASP A 20 3.89 -21.25 0.29
C ASP A 20 4.53 -21.13 -1.11
N VAL A 21 5.85 -21.17 -1.14
CA VAL A 21 6.63 -21.21 -2.39
C VAL A 21 7.13 -22.61 -2.64
N PRO A 22 6.94 -23.18 -3.85
CA PRO A 22 7.60 -24.42 -4.23
C PRO A 22 9.12 -24.31 -4.06
N GLY A 23 9.71 -25.22 -3.30
CA GLY A 23 11.12 -25.17 -2.94
C GLY A 23 11.41 -24.52 -1.59
N GLY A 24 10.40 -24.04 -0.89
CA GLY A 24 10.47 -23.53 0.48
C GLY A 24 10.43 -22.01 0.61
N GLY A 25 9.89 -21.56 1.71
CA GLY A 25 9.67 -20.17 2.03
C GLY A 25 8.28 -19.68 1.65
N TYR A 26 8.06 -18.37 1.75
CA TYR A 26 6.74 -17.74 1.66
C TYR A 26 6.78 -16.49 0.78
N ILE A 27 5.67 -16.18 0.14
CA ILE A 27 5.37 -14.87 -0.42
C ILE A 27 4.38 -14.18 0.53
N LEU A 28 4.69 -12.96 0.94
CA LEU A 28 3.74 -12.10 1.64
C LEU A 28 2.74 -11.54 0.64
N LEU A 29 1.46 -11.86 0.80
CA LEU A 29 0.36 -11.35 -0.01
C LEU A 29 -0.30 -10.19 0.72
N CYS A 30 -0.24 -8.99 0.14
CA CYS A 30 -0.82 -7.77 0.68
C CYS A 30 -1.99 -7.30 -0.18
N GLY A 31 -3.21 -7.34 0.34
CA GLY A 31 -4.38 -6.75 -0.30
C GLY A 31 -4.49 -5.25 0.01
N ILE A 32 -4.49 -4.43 -1.03
CA ILE A 32 -4.71 -2.97 -0.94
C ILE A 32 -6.08 -2.69 -1.55
N TYR A 33 -7.10 -2.67 -0.68
CA TYR A 33 -8.50 -2.63 -1.09
C TYR A 33 -9.24 -1.44 -0.50
N GLY A 34 -10.20 -0.91 -1.27
CA GLY A 34 -11.06 0.18 -0.83
C GLY A 34 -10.33 1.50 -0.73
N GLU A 35 -10.63 2.30 0.27
CA GLU A 35 -10.01 3.59 0.50
C GLU A 35 -8.74 3.45 1.37
N ILE A 36 -7.70 4.21 1.08
CA ILE A 36 -6.49 4.26 1.90
C ILE A 36 -6.73 5.21 3.06
N GLU A 37 -6.74 4.65 4.28
CA GLU A 37 -6.96 5.42 5.51
C GLU A 37 -5.77 6.34 5.81
N GLY A 38 -6.10 7.57 6.23
CA GLY A 38 -5.16 8.50 6.83
C GLY A 38 -5.05 8.32 8.35
N HIS A 39 -4.84 9.43 9.05
CA HIS A 39 -4.77 9.43 10.52
C HIS A 39 -6.14 9.24 11.19
N ASP A 40 -7.21 9.58 10.48
CA ASP A 40 -8.58 9.36 10.93
C ASP A 40 -9.11 8.03 10.40
N LYS A 41 -9.83 7.31 11.26
CA LYS A 41 -10.49 6.07 10.85
C LYS A 41 -11.71 6.38 10.00
N LEU A 42 -11.87 5.63 8.93
CA LEU A 42 -13.09 5.69 8.12
C LEU A 42 -14.30 5.13 8.88
N PRO A 43 -15.51 5.56 8.53
CA PRO A 43 -16.74 5.05 9.13
C PRO A 43 -16.83 3.52 9.08
N ALA A 44 -17.41 2.92 10.12
CA ALA A 44 -17.62 1.48 10.18
C ALA A 44 -18.41 0.96 8.97
N GLY A 45 -17.94 -0.12 8.35
CA GLY A 45 -18.54 -0.73 7.17
C GLY A 45 -17.95 -0.28 5.83
N MET A 46 -17.10 0.75 5.81
CA MET A 46 -16.30 1.07 4.61
C MET A 46 -15.12 0.12 4.51
N LYS A 47 -14.87 -0.37 3.29
CA LYS A 47 -13.65 -1.14 3.00
C LYS A 47 -12.48 -0.19 2.89
N SER A 48 -11.42 -0.48 3.64
CA SER A 48 -10.23 0.37 3.68
C SER A 48 -8.95 -0.44 3.83
N THR A 49 -7.86 0.20 3.52
CA THR A 49 -6.49 -0.26 3.82
C THR A 49 -5.86 0.71 4.81
N SER A 50 -5.51 0.19 5.99
CA SER A 50 -4.83 0.96 7.04
C SER A 50 -3.32 0.80 6.89
N TYR A 51 -2.60 1.89 6.69
CA TYR A 51 -1.14 1.90 6.60
C TYR A 51 -0.49 1.49 7.93
N GLU A 52 -1.10 1.85 9.06
CA GLU A 52 -0.60 1.49 10.40
C GLU A 52 -0.56 -0.03 10.63
N LYS A 53 -1.46 -0.78 9.99
CA LYS A 53 -1.48 -2.23 10.05
C LYS A 53 -0.54 -2.87 9.04
N LEU A 54 -0.42 -2.27 7.87
CA LEU A 54 0.33 -2.83 6.74
C LEU A 54 1.84 -2.64 6.90
N LEU A 55 2.31 -1.43 7.26
CA LEU A 55 3.73 -1.12 7.34
C LEU A 55 4.52 -2.02 8.31
N PRO A 56 4.03 -2.30 9.55
CA PRO A 56 4.75 -3.18 10.45
C PRO A 56 4.91 -4.61 9.93
N VAL A 57 3.92 -5.13 9.20
CA VAL A 57 3.98 -6.48 8.63
C VAL A 57 4.99 -6.53 7.48
N ILE A 58 5.01 -5.51 6.61
CA ILE A 58 6.00 -5.39 5.54
C ILE A 58 7.43 -5.29 6.13
N ALA A 59 7.62 -4.48 7.16
CA ALA A 59 8.91 -4.36 7.84
C ALA A 59 9.37 -5.67 8.50
N GLN A 60 8.45 -6.43 9.08
CA GLN A 60 8.75 -7.76 9.63
C GLN A 60 9.09 -8.76 8.51
N ALA A 61 8.39 -8.70 7.39
CA ALA A 61 8.67 -9.54 6.23
C ALA A 61 10.06 -9.27 5.64
N GLU A 62 10.52 -8.02 5.61
CA GLU A 62 11.88 -7.66 5.19
C GLU A 62 12.92 -8.41 6.02
N ASN A 63 12.76 -8.47 7.32
CA ASN A 63 13.69 -9.12 8.24
C ASN A 63 13.50 -10.64 8.37
N CYS A 64 12.44 -11.20 7.76
CA CYS A 64 12.14 -12.63 7.85
C CYS A 64 12.80 -13.40 6.69
N GLY A 65 13.84 -14.19 6.95
CA GLY A 65 14.55 -14.98 5.93
C GLY A 65 13.68 -16.00 5.19
N ASP A 66 12.53 -16.39 5.78
CA ASP A 66 11.59 -17.32 5.16
C ASP A 66 10.70 -16.64 4.11
N VAL A 67 10.49 -15.31 4.20
CA VAL A 67 9.77 -14.53 3.20
C VAL A 67 10.68 -14.24 2.02
N LYS A 68 10.29 -14.67 0.82
CA LYS A 68 11.07 -14.56 -0.43
C LYS A 68 10.68 -13.39 -1.30
N GLY A 69 9.53 -12.77 -1.07
CA GLY A 69 9.06 -11.62 -1.80
C GLY A 69 7.69 -11.17 -1.33
N VAL A 70 7.21 -10.09 -1.92
CA VAL A 70 5.90 -9.48 -1.63
C VAL A 70 5.08 -9.43 -2.91
N LEU A 71 3.82 -9.81 -2.82
CA LEU A 71 2.82 -9.66 -3.87
C LEU A 71 1.72 -8.73 -3.38
N THR A 72 1.49 -7.61 -4.05
CA THR A 72 0.36 -6.74 -3.75
C THR A 72 -0.78 -6.95 -4.73
N LEU A 73 -2.00 -7.05 -4.22
CA LEU A 73 -3.22 -7.06 -5.01
C LEU A 73 -3.95 -5.74 -4.80
N ILE A 74 -4.08 -4.95 -5.87
CA ILE A 74 -4.55 -3.57 -5.77
C ILE A 74 -5.93 -3.44 -6.39
N ASN A 75 -6.88 -2.97 -5.58
CA ASN A 75 -8.21 -2.52 -6.02
C ASN A 75 -8.67 -1.38 -5.10
N THR A 76 -8.16 -0.18 -5.34
CA THR A 76 -8.36 0.99 -4.50
C THR A 76 -8.90 2.18 -5.29
N VAL A 77 -9.72 2.98 -4.64
CA VAL A 77 -10.18 4.28 -5.14
C VAL A 77 -9.17 5.41 -4.83
N GLY A 78 -8.10 5.10 -4.12
CA GLY A 78 -7.18 6.05 -3.55
C GLY A 78 -7.53 6.38 -2.10
N GLY A 79 -7.21 7.57 -1.64
CA GLY A 79 -7.48 8.02 -0.27
C GLY A 79 -6.43 9.00 0.22
N ASP A 80 -5.97 8.84 1.46
CA ASP A 80 -4.97 9.71 2.05
C ASP A 80 -3.62 9.62 1.34
N VAL A 81 -3.10 10.77 0.94
CA VAL A 81 -1.90 10.86 0.10
C VAL A 81 -0.64 10.45 0.88
N GLU A 82 -0.50 10.93 2.12
CA GLU A 82 0.70 10.65 2.91
C GLU A 82 0.79 9.18 3.31
N SER A 83 -0.32 8.59 3.68
CA SER A 83 -0.41 7.16 3.98
C SER A 83 -0.12 6.28 2.76
N GLY A 84 -0.66 6.66 1.60
CA GLY A 84 -0.38 5.95 0.35
C GLY A 84 1.06 6.07 -0.09
N LEU A 85 1.69 7.25 0.03
CA LEU A 85 3.11 7.43 -0.23
C LEU A 85 3.96 6.62 0.77
N ALA A 86 3.60 6.59 2.05
CA ALA A 86 4.33 5.80 3.04
C ALA A 86 4.33 4.30 2.70
N ILE A 87 3.21 3.76 2.23
CA ILE A 87 3.14 2.36 1.77
C ILE A 87 3.99 2.17 0.51
N SER A 88 3.90 3.10 -0.45
CA SER A 88 4.65 3.07 -1.71
C SER A 88 6.17 3.05 -1.46
N GLU A 89 6.65 3.98 -0.64
CA GLU A 89 8.07 4.08 -0.25
C GLU A 89 8.54 2.83 0.51
N MET A 90 7.72 2.30 1.41
CA MET A 90 8.06 1.07 2.12
C MET A 90 8.21 -0.11 1.15
N LEU A 91 7.31 -0.27 0.19
CA LEU A 91 7.39 -1.33 -0.82
C LEU A 91 8.62 -1.18 -1.70
N SER A 92 8.90 0.05 -2.18
CA SER A 92 10.05 0.33 -3.05
C SER A 92 11.41 0.19 -2.35
N SER A 93 11.44 0.36 -1.02
CA SER A 93 12.66 0.25 -0.21
C SER A 93 13.05 -1.19 0.16
N LEU A 94 12.18 -2.18 -0.10
CA LEU A 94 12.46 -3.56 0.25
C LEU A 94 13.64 -4.12 -0.56
N SER A 95 14.49 -4.90 0.12
CA SER A 95 15.54 -5.69 -0.54
C SER A 95 14.98 -6.93 -1.27
N LYS A 96 13.76 -7.33 -0.94
CA LYS A 96 13.07 -8.48 -1.51
C LYS A 96 12.27 -8.09 -2.76
N PRO A 97 12.09 -9.02 -3.71
CA PRO A 97 11.25 -8.78 -4.87
C PRO A 97 9.82 -8.39 -4.50
N VAL A 98 9.32 -7.33 -5.10
CA VAL A 98 7.95 -6.84 -4.96
C VAL A 98 7.26 -6.87 -6.32
N VAL A 99 6.11 -7.52 -6.37
CA VAL A 99 5.25 -7.55 -7.56
C VAL A 99 3.91 -6.91 -7.23
N ASN A 100 3.48 -5.96 -8.04
CA ASN A 100 2.19 -5.30 -7.89
C ASN A 100 1.23 -5.73 -9.00
N ILE A 101 -0.03 -6.05 -8.65
CA ILE A 101 -1.07 -6.39 -9.62
C ILE A 101 -2.30 -5.51 -9.37
N VAL A 102 -2.66 -4.70 -10.35
CA VAL A 102 -3.91 -3.92 -10.35
C VAL A 102 -5.02 -4.78 -10.93
N LEU A 103 -5.97 -5.17 -10.07
CA LEU A 103 -7.07 -6.08 -10.42
C LEU A 103 -8.38 -5.37 -10.77
N GLY A 104 -8.56 -4.12 -10.32
CA GLY A 104 -9.76 -3.32 -10.57
C GLY A 104 -9.40 -1.85 -10.70
N GLY A 105 -9.48 -1.09 -9.61
CA GLY A 105 -9.05 0.31 -9.56
C GLY A 105 -7.63 0.46 -8.98
N GLY A 106 -6.81 1.29 -9.63
CA GLY A 106 -5.56 1.80 -9.06
C GLY A 106 -5.59 3.32 -9.12
N HIS A 107 -6.58 3.96 -8.44
CA HIS A 107 -6.90 5.35 -8.66
C HIS A 107 -6.18 6.28 -7.69
N SER A 108 -5.94 7.54 -8.13
CA SER A 108 -5.35 8.60 -7.31
C SER A 108 -4.03 8.15 -6.68
N ILE A 109 -3.88 8.16 -5.35
CA ILE A 109 -2.68 7.66 -4.65
C ILE A 109 -2.45 6.15 -4.82
N GLY A 110 -3.41 5.40 -5.36
CA GLY A 110 -3.22 4.03 -5.81
C GLY A 110 -2.28 3.89 -7.01
N VAL A 111 -2.02 4.97 -7.77
CA VAL A 111 -1.10 4.97 -8.92
C VAL A 111 0.36 4.80 -8.49
N PRO A 112 0.92 5.61 -7.60
CA PRO A 112 2.25 5.37 -7.05
C PRO A 112 2.40 3.98 -6.43
N LEU A 113 1.39 3.51 -5.68
CA LEU A 113 1.38 2.16 -5.13
C LEU A 113 1.50 1.08 -6.21
N ALA A 114 0.77 1.24 -7.31
CA ALA A 114 0.80 0.28 -8.41
C ALA A 114 2.19 0.15 -9.06
N VAL A 115 3.00 1.20 -9.04
CA VAL A 115 4.33 1.23 -9.69
C VAL A 115 5.49 1.14 -8.70
N SER A 116 5.24 1.00 -7.40
CA SER A 116 6.28 0.93 -6.35
C SER A 116 7.06 -0.38 -6.32
N GLY A 117 6.61 -1.42 -7.02
CA GLY A 117 7.28 -2.72 -7.05
C GLY A 117 8.35 -2.84 -8.14
N ASN A 118 9.14 -3.91 -8.08
CA ASN A 118 10.11 -4.25 -9.11
C ASN A 118 9.42 -4.59 -10.44
N VAL A 119 8.22 -5.16 -10.37
CA VAL A 119 7.39 -5.50 -11.53
C VAL A 119 5.94 -5.15 -11.22
N SER A 120 5.25 -4.55 -12.19
CA SER A 120 3.85 -4.17 -12.06
C SER A 120 3.02 -4.71 -13.21
N PHE A 121 1.84 -5.23 -12.88
CA PHE A 121 0.86 -5.72 -13.83
C PHE A 121 -0.47 -4.99 -13.65
N ILE A 122 -1.16 -4.79 -14.75
CA ILE A 122 -2.55 -4.35 -14.77
C ILE A 122 -3.36 -5.33 -15.61
N VAL A 123 -4.47 -5.83 -15.07
CA VAL A 123 -5.34 -6.72 -15.83
C VAL A 123 -6.13 -5.93 -16.88
N PRO A 124 -6.56 -6.54 -18.01
CA PRO A 124 -7.18 -5.81 -19.12
C PRO A 124 -8.45 -5.02 -18.76
N THR A 125 -9.15 -5.42 -17.70
CA THR A 125 -10.38 -4.76 -17.23
C THR A 125 -10.14 -3.75 -16.11
N ALA A 126 -8.92 -3.64 -15.61
CA ALA A 126 -8.58 -2.66 -14.57
C ALA A 126 -8.34 -1.28 -15.16
N THR A 127 -8.53 -0.27 -14.31
CA THR A 127 -8.37 1.12 -14.68
C THR A 127 -7.50 1.86 -13.67
N MET A 128 -6.78 2.88 -14.15
CA MET A 128 -6.01 3.79 -13.32
C MET A 128 -6.41 5.22 -13.66
N ILE A 129 -6.72 6.03 -12.64
CA ILE A 129 -7.12 7.43 -12.81
C ILE A 129 -6.09 8.30 -12.08
N VAL A 130 -5.41 9.13 -12.86
CA VAL A 130 -4.50 10.17 -12.36
C VAL A 130 -5.24 11.51 -12.36
N HIS A 131 -5.17 12.22 -11.26
CA HIS A 131 -5.72 13.57 -11.14
C HIS A 131 -4.89 14.38 -10.13
N PRO A 132 -4.92 15.73 -10.20
CA PRO A 132 -4.28 16.56 -9.19
C PRO A 132 -4.84 16.29 -7.78
N ILE A 133 -4.02 16.53 -6.76
CA ILE A 133 -4.44 16.40 -5.36
C ILE A 133 -5.67 17.27 -5.11
N ARG A 134 -6.64 16.68 -4.40
CA ARG A 134 -7.83 17.37 -3.91
C ARG A 134 -7.78 17.40 -2.39
N THR A 135 -8.14 18.55 -1.83
CA THR A 135 -8.24 18.69 -0.37
C THR A 135 -9.53 19.42 -0.02
N ASN A 136 -10.17 18.98 1.05
CA ASN A 136 -11.32 19.64 1.67
C ASN A 136 -10.87 20.15 3.05
N THR A 137 -10.15 21.26 3.08
CA THR A 137 -9.71 21.87 4.33
C THR A 137 -10.44 23.18 4.59
N ALA A 138 -10.77 23.48 5.86
CA ALA A 138 -11.09 24.82 6.28
C ALA A 138 -9.82 25.67 6.14
N VAL A 139 -9.88 26.66 5.26
CA VAL A 139 -8.69 27.45 4.87
C VAL A 139 -8.40 28.49 5.96
N LEU A 140 -7.43 28.16 6.81
CA LEU A 140 -6.75 29.14 7.67
C LEU A 140 -5.34 29.34 7.10
N GLY A 141 -5.08 30.49 6.47
CA GLY A 141 -3.78 30.79 5.86
C GLY A 141 -3.62 30.22 4.44
N VAL A 142 -4.21 30.89 3.46
CA VAL A 142 -4.31 30.44 2.05
C VAL A 142 -2.95 30.09 1.43
N LYS A 143 -1.92 30.89 1.69
CA LYS A 143 -0.62 30.73 1.04
C LYS A 143 0.12 29.47 1.50
N GLN A 144 0.20 29.26 2.80
CA GLN A 144 0.92 28.11 3.38
C GLN A 144 0.25 26.77 3.00
N ASN A 145 -1.08 26.74 3.00
CA ASN A 145 -1.82 25.55 2.58
C ASN A 145 -1.63 25.26 1.09
N PHE A 146 -1.60 26.29 0.25
CA PHE A 146 -1.34 26.12 -1.18
C PHE A 146 0.08 25.58 -1.44
N GLU A 147 1.09 26.16 -0.81
CA GLU A 147 2.49 25.71 -0.91
C GLU A 147 2.67 24.26 -0.42
N TYR A 148 1.93 23.86 0.63
CA TYR A 148 1.95 22.49 1.13
C TYR A 148 1.36 21.51 0.11
N ILE A 149 0.19 21.81 -0.46
CA ILE A 149 -0.47 20.99 -1.48
C ILE A 149 0.40 20.89 -2.74
N GLU A 150 1.03 21.98 -3.16
CA GLU A 150 1.95 22.01 -4.30
C GLU A 150 3.14 21.07 -4.09
N LYS A 151 3.77 21.12 -2.91
CA LYS A 151 4.86 20.20 -2.55
C LYS A 151 4.42 18.74 -2.47
N MET A 152 3.21 18.47 -2.02
CA MET A 152 2.67 17.10 -2.05
C MET A 152 2.46 16.62 -3.48
N GLN A 153 1.93 17.48 -4.36
CA GLN A 153 1.74 17.17 -5.78
C GLN A 153 3.07 16.88 -6.47
N GLU A 154 4.11 17.67 -6.18
CA GLU A 154 5.46 17.46 -6.73
C GLU A 154 6.04 16.09 -6.33
N ARG A 155 5.84 15.65 -5.08
CA ARG A 155 6.32 14.33 -4.61
C ARG A 155 5.68 13.16 -5.32
N ILE A 156 4.47 13.32 -5.88
CA ILE A 156 3.79 12.25 -6.61
C ILE A 156 4.30 12.15 -8.05
N ILE A 157 4.80 13.26 -8.60
CA ILE A 157 5.21 13.36 -10.01
C ILE A 157 6.68 12.90 -10.20
N GLN A 158 7.48 12.92 -9.15
CA GLN A 158 8.89 12.46 -9.17
C GLN A 158 8.98 10.94 -9.19
#